data_1e83007eeec2d9d8940111b01cfc0965
#
_entry.id   1e83007eeec2d9d8940111b01cfc0965
#
_cell.length_a   1.000
_cell.length_b   1.000
_cell.length_c   1.000
_cell.angle_alpha   90.00
_cell.angle_beta   90.00
_cell.angle_gamma   90.00
#
_symmetry.space_group_name_H-M   'P 1'
#
loop_
_entity.id
_entity.type
_entity.pdbx_description
1 polymer ?
#
loop_
_entity_poly.entity_id
_entity_poly.type
_entity_poly.pdbx_seq_one_letter_code
_entity_poly.pdbx_strand_id
1 'polypeptide(L)'
;AKGHGLIMVMGKGGVGKTTIAAALAVGLVQRGHSVHLTTTDPAAHVQSQLDGSLPGLKVGRIDPRAETQAYIDKIMATRGKALDDAGRALLLEDLQSPCTEEVAVFHAFSRVVNEARTAFVVLDTAPTGHSLLLMDATGAYHRQMTQHYQGSAGGAMAKHIITPLMRLQDADMTHVVIVTLPEVTPVSQAAALQEDLRRAHIEPWAWVINKSVAATGTSDPLLQARLAGEQKQCERIAQGLAQRTFVLPWLTEPPVGVEALGGLVTADGLLSH
;
A
#
# COMPACT_ATOMS: atom_id res chain seq x y z
N ALA A 1 9.03 15.74 10.67
CA ALA A 1 8.98 14.36 10.15
C ALA A 1 10.38 13.75 10.26
N LYS A 2 10.47 12.46 10.59
CA LYS A 2 11.74 11.75 10.80
C LYS A 2 12.54 11.50 9.49
N GLY A 3 12.10 12.04 8.34
CA GLY A 3 12.76 11.87 7.03
C GLY A 3 12.61 10.47 6.39
N HIS A 4 11.86 9.57 7.03
CA HIS A 4 11.61 8.20 6.58
C HIS A 4 10.28 7.69 7.13
N GLY A 5 9.71 6.64 6.52
CA GLY A 5 8.46 6.01 6.94
C GLY A 5 7.76 5.28 5.79
N LEU A 6 6.70 4.56 6.13
CA LEU A 6 5.85 3.83 5.19
C LEU A 6 4.50 4.53 5.03
N ILE A 7 4.11 4.81 3.80
CA ILE A 7 2.76 5.26 3.46
C ILE A 7 2.11 4.17 2.60
N MET A 8 1.00 3.63 3.07
CA MET A 8 0.23 2.63 2.31
C MET A 8 -1.05 3.28 1.79
N VAL A 9 -1.23 3.26 0.48
CA VAL A 9 -2.42 3.79 -0.18
C VAL A 9 -3.33 2.63 -0.52
N MET A 10 -4.49 2.57 0.13
CA MET A 10 -5.43 1.46 0.06
C MET A 10 -6.81 1.91 -0.39
N GLY A 11 -7.63 0.99 -0.84
CA GLY A 11 -9.01 1.28 -1.29
C GLY A 11 -9.43 0.35 -2.42
N LYS A 12 -10.69 0.44 -2.83
CA LYS A 12 -11.25 -0.39 -3.91
C LYS A 12 -10.65 -0.05 -5.29
N GLY A 13 -10.79 -0.94 -6.26
CA GLY A 13 -10.39 -0.68 -7.65
C GLY A 13 -11.08 0.55 -8.25
N GLY A 14 -10.35 1.33 -9.04
CA GLY A 14 -10.87 2.49 -9.77
C GLY A 14 -11.03 3.79 -8.98
N VAL A 15 -10.77 3.82 -7.67
CA VAL A 15 -10.91 5.04 -6.85
C VAL A 15 -9.76 6.04 -7.01
N GLY A 16 -8.67 5.68 -7.71
CA GLY A 16 -7.53 6.56 -7.97
C GLY A 16 -6.35 6.37 -7.01
N LYS A 17 -6.19 5.20 -6.38
CA LYS A 17 -5.08 4.88 -5.48
C LYS A 17 -3.71 5.20 -6.06
N THR A 18 -3.45 4.72 -7.27
CA THR A 18 -2.17 4.91 -7.97
C THR A 18 -1.84 6.38 -8.17
N THR A 19 -2.84 7.19 -8.54
CA THR A 19 -2.68 8.65 -8.69
C THR A 19 -2.34 9.31 -7.35
N ILE A 20 -3.03 8.93 -6.28
CA ILE A 20 -2.76 9.47 -4.94
C ILE A 20 -1.38 9.02 -4.44
N ALA A 21 -1.00 7.76 -4.66
CA ALA A 21 0.33 7.25 -4.30
C ALA A 21 1.44 8.01 -5.05
N ALA A 22 1.26 8.23 -6.36
CA ALA A 22 2.19 9.01 -7.18
C ALA A 22 2.27 10.47 -6.71
N ALA A 23 1.14 11.11 -6.41
CA ALA A 23 1.10 12.48 -5.90
C ALA A 23 1.81 12.61 -4.55
N LEU A 24 1.58 11.70 -3.61
CA LEU A 24 2.26 11.66 -2.32
C LEU A 24 3.77 11.47 -2.48
N ALA A 25 4.18 10.56 -3.37
CA ALA A 25 5.60 10.32 -3.65
C ALA A 25 6.28 11.56 -4.24
N VAL A 26 5.66 12.20 -5.24
CA VAL A 26 6.15 13.46 -5.83
C VAL A 26 6.24 14.56 -4.78
N GLY A 27 5.19 14.76 -3.98
CA GLY A 27 5.18 15.79 -2.95
C GLY A 27 6.25 15.58 -1.86
N LEU A 28 6.60 14.34 -1.53
CA LEU A 28 7.70 14.04 -0.61
C LEU A 28 9.07 14.35 -1.24
N VAL A 29 9.26 14.00 -2.51
CA VAL A 29 10.52 14.32 -3.23
C VAL A 29 10.70 15.82 -3.35
N GLN A 30 9.65 16.59 -3.68
CA GLN A 30 9.68 18.04 -3.73
C GLN A 30 10.05 18.69 -2.39
N ARG A 31 9.81 17.98 -1.27
CA ARG A 31 10.23 18.39 0.08
C ARG A 31 11.66 17.92 0.44
N GLY A 32 12.39 17.38 -0.53
CA GLY A 32 13.79 16.96 -0.36
C GLY A 32 14.00 15.57 0.23
N HIS A 33 12.96 14.72 0.25
CA HIS A 33 13.07 13.35 0.75
C HIS A 33 13.42 12.36 -0.35
N SER A 34 14.16 11.31 0.01
CA SER A 34 14.31 10.11 -0.85
C SER A 34 13.09 9.23 -0.73
N VAL A 35 12.50 8.84 -1.86
CA VAL A 35 11.22 8.11 -1.91
C VAL A 35 11.33 6.88 -2.80
N HIS A 36 10.80 5.76 -2.33
CA HIS A 36 10.56 4.57 -3.12
C HIS A 36 9.04 4.39 -3.29
N LEU A 37 8.54 4.67 -4.49
CA LEU A 37 7.15 4.38 -4.88
C LEU A 37 7.11 2.98 -5.48
N THR A 38 6.34 2.09 -4.89
CA THR A 38 6.17 0.72 -5.39
C THR A 38 4.71 0.32 -5.40
N THR A 39 4.35 -0.58 -6.32
CA THR A 39 2.99 -1.09 -6.46
C THR A 39 2.96 -2.61 -6.35
N THR A 40 1.88 -3.13 -5.75
CA THR A 40 1.52 -4.55 -5.78
C THR A 40 0.41 -4.83 -6.82
N ASP A 41 -0.14 -3.78 -7.45
CA ASP A 41 -1.17 -3.92 -8.47
C ASP A 41 -0.54 -4.23 -9.84
N PRO A 42 -0.80 -5.41 -10.44
CA PRO A 42 -0.27 -5.75 -11.75
C PRO A 42 -0.77 -4.83 -12.87
N ALA A 43 -1.92 -4.20 -12.70
CA ALA A 43 -2.51 -3.28 -13.67
C ALA A 43 -2.07 -1.81 -13.47
N ALA A 44 -1.30 -1.50 -12.42
CA ALA A 44 -0.87 -0.14 -12.16
C ALA A 44 0.19 0.34 -13.16
N HIS A 45 -0.06 1.48 -13.79
CA HIS A 45 0.84 2.14 -14.72
C HIS A 45 1.51 3.36 -14.07
N VAL A 46 2.21 3.15 -12.94
CA VAL A 46 2.83 4.21 -12.16
C VAL A 46 3.82 5.05 -12.98
N GLN A 47 4.64 4.41 -13.81
CA GLN A 47 5.64 5.10 -14.64
C GLN A 47 5.00 6.03 -15.69
N SER A 48 3.91 5.62 -16.31
CA SER A 48 3.21 6.46 -17.29
C SER A 48 2.51 7.68 -16.66
N GLN A 49 2.16 7.60 -15.37
CA GLN A 49 1.61 8.75 -14.65
C GLN A 49 2.66 9.80 -14.30
N LEU A 50 3.91 9.40 -14.10
CA LEU A 50 5.00 10.31 -13.76
C LEU A 50 5.55 11.07 -14.97
N ASP A 51 5.36 10.59 -16.19
CA ASP A 51 5.82 11.16 -17.45
C ASP A 51 7.30 11.59 -17.41
N GLY A 52 8.15 10.66 -16.96
CA GLY A 52 9.59 10.86 -16.87
C GLY A 52 10.23 10.37 -15.56
N SER A 53 11.49 10.76 -15.37
CA SER A 53 12.25 10.46 -14.17
C SER A 53 12.31 11.67 -13.24
N LEU A 54 12.12 11.46 -11.95
CA LEU A 54 12.25 12.48 -10.92
C LEU A 54 13.44 12.12 -10.02
N PRO A 55 14.51 12.95 -9.97
CA PRO A 55 15.62 12.70 -9.05
C PRO A 55 15.13 12.59 -7.59
N GLY A 56 15.58 11.56 -6.89
CA GLY A 56 15.10 11.25 -5.54
C GLY A 56 13.90 10.30 -5.47
N LEU A 57 13.25 9.99 -6.61
CA LEU A 57 12.18 9.02 -6.71
C LEU A 57 12.68 7.72 -7.36
N LYS A 58 12.64 6.63 -6.61
CA LYS A 58 12.77 5.27 -7.14
C LYS A 58 11.37 4.71 -7.37
N VAL A 59 11.13 4.15 -8.55
CA VAL A 59 9.86 3.47 -8.87
C VAL A 59 10.11 1.98 -8.99
N GLY A 60 9.32 1.19 -8.30
CA GLY A 60 9.38 -0.27 -8.29
C GLY A 60 8.03 -0.93 -8.47
N ARG A 61 8.06 -2.25 -8.66
CA ARG A 61 6.87 -3.10 -8.69
C ARG A 61 7.20 -4.44 -8.04
N ILE A 62 6.30 -4.93 -7.23
CA ILE A 62 6.33 -6.31 -6.75
C ILE A 62 5.57 -7.15 -7.79
N ASP A 63 6.33 -7.87 -8.61
CA ASP A 63 5.77 -8.79 -9.60
C ASP A 63 5.73 -10.20 -9.01
N PRO A 64 4.54 -10.79 -8.76
CA PRO A 64 4.42 -12.09 -8.13
C PRO A 64 5.20 -13.19 -8.86
N ARG A 65 5.16 -13.19 -10.19
CA ARG A 65 5.84 -14.22 -10.99
C ARG A 65 7.37 -14.10 -10.90
N ALA A 66 7.89 -12.88 -11.02
CA ALA A 66 9.32 -12.64 -10.91
C ALA A 66 9.85 -12.96 -9.51
N GLU A 67 9.09 -12.58 -8.46
CA GLU A 67 9.46 -12.87 -7.07
C GLU A 67 9.41 -14.37 -6.77
N THR A 68 8.40 -15.08 -7.28
CA THR A 68 8.29 -16.54 -7.15
C THR A 68 9.44 -17.24 -7.82
N GLN A 69 9.79 -16.85 -9.05
CA GLN A 69 10.92 -17.45 -9.75
C GLN A 69 12.25 -17.19 -9.01
N ALA A 70 12.49 -15.96 -8.55
CA ALA A 70 13.67 -15.63 -7.76
C ALA A 70 13.74 -16.41 -6.44
N TYR A 71 12.60 -16.66 -5.80
CA TYR A 71 12.52 -17.49 -4.60
C TYR A 71 12.85 -18.95 -4.89
N ILE A 72 12.27 -19.54 -5.94
CA ILE A 72 12.56 -20.92 -6.40
C ILE A 72 14.04 -21.06 -6.70
N ASP A 73 14.61 -20.16 -7.49
CA ASP A 73 16.04 -20.21 -7.87
C ASP A 73 16.94 -20.18 -6.62
N LYS A 74 16.60 -19.33 -5.66
CA LYS A 74 17.33 -19.25 -4.38
C LYS A 74 17.27 -20.55 -3.58
N ILE A 75 16.11 -21.18 -3.47
CA ILE A 75 15.94 -22.44 -2.74
C ILE A 75 16.67 -23.58 -3.47
N MET A 76 16.56 -23.65 -4.79
CA MET A 76 17.27 -24.64 -5.61
C MET A 76 18.79 -24.46 -5.54
N ALA A 77 19.27 -23.20 -5.54
CA ALA A 77 20.69 -22.91 -5.41
C ALA A 77 21.27 -23.24 -4.01
N THR A 78 20.44 -23.28 -2.97
CA THR A 78 20.85 -23.59 -1.59
C THR A 78 20.55 -25.04 -1.20
N ARG A 79 19.28 -25.39 -1.05
CA ARG A 79 18.84 -26.72 -0.60
C ARG A 79 18.96 -27.78 -1.69
N GLY A 80 18.67 -27.40 -2.96
CA GLY A 80 18.75 -28.33 -4.09
C GLY A 80 20.17 -28.84 -4.38
N LYS A 81 21.22 -28.12 -3.96
CA LYS A 81 22.62 -28.59 -4.15
C LYS A 81 22.97 -29.86 -3.41
N ALA A 82 22.30 -30.12 -2.29
CA ALA A 82 22.56 -31.30 -1.45
C ALA A 82 21.73 -32.53 -1.85
N LEU A 83 20.82 -32.39 -2.84
CA LEU A 83 19.89 -33.43 -3.26
C LEU A 83 20.38 -34.10 -4.56
N ASP A 84 20.03 -35.36 -4.73
CA ASP A 84 20.12 -36.09 -6.01
C ASP A 84 19.05 -35.59 -7.01
N ASP A 85 19.09 -36.12 -8.22
CA ASP A 85 18.18 -35.66 -9.29
C ASP A 85 16.70 -35.90 -8.96
N ALA A 86 16.37 -37.02 -8.31
CA ALA A 86 15.02 -37.34 -7.88
C ALA A 86 14.54 -36.39 -6.77
N GLY A 87 15.38 -36.12 -5.78
CA GLY A 87 15.10 -35.16 -4.73
C GLY A 87 14.96 -33.73 -5.21
N ARG A 88 15.76 -33.34 -6.22
CA ARG A 88 15.63 -32.01 -6.87
C ARG A 88 14.32 -31.85 -7.63
N ALA A 89 13.90 -32.92 -8.35
CA ALA A 89 12.62 -32.91 -9.08
C ALA A 89 11.45 -32.77 -8.11
N LEU A 90 11.44 -33.51 -7.00
CA LEU A 90 10.42 -33.42 -5.97
C LEU A 90 10.39 -32.05 -5.29
N LEU A 91 11.56 -31.49 -4.94
CA LEU A 91 11.65 -30.15 -4.38
C LEU A 91 11.10 -29.08 -5.34
N LEU A 92 11.40 -29.22 -6.64
CA LEU A 92 10.89 -28.26 -7.65
C LEU A 92 9.36 -28.35 -7.80
N GLU A 93 8.80 -29.56 -7.73
CA GLU A 93 7.35 -29.79 -7.75
C GLU A 93 6.67 -29.10 -6.55
N ASP A 94 7.19 -29.28 -5.34
CA ASP A 94 6.71 -28.64 -4.13
C ASP A 94 6.75 -27.09 -4.24
N LEU A 95 7.82 -26.56 -4.85
CA LEU A 95 8.01 -25.12 -5.04
C LEU A 95 7.11 -24.51 -6.13
N GLN A 96 6.43 -25.31 -6.94
CA GLN A 96 5.43 -24.84 -7.91
C GLN A 96 4.03 -24.65 -7.30
N SER A 97 3.88 -24.86 -6.01
CA SER A 97 2.60 -24.67 -5.31
C SER A 97 2.18 -23.18 -5.23
N PRO A 98 0.87 -22.87 -5.20
CA PRO A 98 0.38 -21.52 -4.98
C PRO A 98 0.90 -20.87 -3.68
N CYS A 99 1.14 -21.68 -2.64
CA CYS A 99 1.71 -21.20 -1.37
C CYS A 99 3.11 -20.59 -1.55
N THR A 100 3.88 -21.06 -2.52
CA THR A 100 5.22 -20.52 -2.81
C THR A 100 5.14 -19.11 -3.35
N GLU A 101 4.14 -18.81 -4.19
CA GLU A 101 3.89 -17.44 -4.68
C GLU A 101 3.57 -16.50 -3.51
N GLU A 102 2.69 -16.92 -2.60
CA GLU A 102 2.34 -16.12 -1.42
C GLU A 102 3.57 -15.81 -0.55
N VAL A 103 4.42 -16.82 -0.31
CA VAL A 103 5.66 -16.66 0.46
C VAL A 103 6.65 -15.74 -0.26
N ALA A 104 6.82 -15.88 -1.55
CA ALA A 104 7.73 -15.05 -2.35
C ALA A 104 7.30 -13.57 -2.36
N VAL A 105 6.02 -13.31 -2.62
CA VAL A 105 5.43 -11.96 -2.57
C VAL A 105 5.55 -11.37 -1.16
N PHE A 106 5.33 -12.18 -0.11
CA PHE A 106 5.53 -11.76 1.27
C PHE A 106 6.97 -11.34 1.56
N HIS A 107 7.96 -12.09 1.08
CA HIS A 107 9.36 -11.71 1.22
C HIS A 107 9.69 -10.41 0.48
N ALA A 108 9.13 -10.20 -0.72
CA ALA A 108 9.29 -8.96 -1.45
C ALA A 108 8.67 -7.76 -0.69
N PHE A 109 7.45 -7.92 -0.21
CA PHE A 109 6.78 -6.92 0.63
C PHE A 109 7.59 -6.58 1.88
N SER A 110 8.11 -7.60 2.57
CA SER A 110 8.94 -7.43 3.76
C SER A 110 10.22 -6.63 3.47
N ARG A 111 10.84 -6.83 2.31
CA ARG A 111 12.01 -6.02 1.88
C ARG A 111 11.62 -4.57 1.70
N VAL A 112 10.52 -4.30 1.02
CA VAL A 112 10.00 -2.94 0.78
C VAL A 112 9.67 -2.23 2.10
N VAL A 113 8.97 -2.91 3.01
CA VAL A 113 8.68 -2.37 4.36
C VAL A 113 9.97 -2.06 5.14
N ASN A 114 11.02 -2.87 4.96
CA ASN A 114 12.30 -2.61 5.61
C ASN A 114 13.03 -1.37 5.08
N GLU A 115 12.86 -1.00 3.80
CA GLU A 115 13.41 0.23 3.21
C GLU A 115 12.87 1.49 3.90
N ALA A 116 11.64 1.43 4.46
CA ALA A 116 11.02 2.54 5.19
C ALA A 116 11.78 2.98 6.46
N ARG A 117 12.86 2.29 6.83
CA ARG A 117 13.77 2.70 7.92
C ARG A 117 14.70 3.84 7.53
N THR A 118 14.99 4.01 6.27
CA THR A 118 16.04 4.92 5.77
C THR A 118 15.53 5.91 4.72
N ALA A 119 14.36 5.65 4.14
CA ALA A 119 13.73 6.49 3.14
C ALA A 119 12.20 6.47 3.34
N PHE A 120 11.48 7.32 2.62
CA PHE A 120 10.04 7.14 2.50
C PHE A 120 9.72 6.04 1.50
N VAL A 121 8.81 5.17 1.88
CA VAL A 121 8.23 4.18 0.99
C VAL A 121 6.75 4.50 0.82
N VAL A 122 6.33 4.69 -0.42
CA VAL A 122 4.92 4.82 -0.79
C VAL A 122 4.50 3.54 -1.48
N LEU A 123 3.57 2.81 -0.88
CA LEU A 123 3.08 1.53 -1.38
C LEU A 123 1.67 1.72 -1.95
N ASP A 124 1.56 1.63 -3.28
CA ASP A 124 0.28 1.53 -3.98
C ASP A 124 -0.16 0.06 -3.96
N THR A 125 -1.23 -0.22 -3.24
CA THR A 125 -1.68 -1.60 -3.01
C THR A 125 -2.76 -2.02 -4.00
N ALA A 126 -2.73 -3.28 -4.41
CA ALA A 126 -3.84 -3.92 -5.12
C ALA A 126 -5.13 -3.89 -4.28
N PRO A 127 -6.31 -4.06 -4.90
CA PRO A 127 -7.58 -4.09 -4.15
C PRO A 127 -7.55 -5.13 -3.02
N THR A 128 -7.92 -4.70 -1.86
CA THR A 128 -8.14 -5.27 -0.54
C THR A 128 -7.82 -6.74 -0.22
N GLY A 129 -8.13 -7.71 -1.09
CA GLY A 129 -7.95 -9.13 -0.78
C GLY A 129 -6.48 -9.56 -0.62
N HIS A 130 -5.62 -9.19 -1.57
CA HIS A 130 -4.20 -9.57 -1.52
C HIS A 130 -3.42 -8.85 -0.43
N SER A 131 -3.72 -7.57 -0.16
CA SER A 131 -2.99 -6.81 0.85
C SER A 131 -3.26 -7.33 2.27
N LEU A 132 -4.49 -7.74 2.57
CA LEU A 132 -4.86 -8.33 3.85
C LEU A 132 -4.33 -9.75 4.02
N LEU A 133 -4.33 -10.56 2.96
CA LEU A 133 -3.69 -11.88 2.98
C LEU A 133 -2.18 -11.79 3.26
N LEU A 134 -1.50 -10.78 2.71
CA LEU A 134 -0.10 -10.52 3.03
C LEU A 134 0.11 -10.17 4.51
N MET A 135 -0.82 -9.41 5.11
CA MET A 135 -0.77 -9.07 6.55
C MET A 135 -1.05 -10.30 7.43
N ASP A 136 -2.01 -11.15 7.05
CA ASP A 136 -2.37 -12.36 7.82
C ASP A 136 -1.31 -13.46 7.68
N ALA A 137 -0.76 -13.67 6.50
CA ALA A 137 0.40 -14.55 6.27
C ALA A 137 1.62 -14.11 7.10
N THR A 138 1.82 -12.79 7.30
CA THR A 138 2.82 -12.24 8.20
C THR A 138 2.62 -12.70 9.64
N GLY A 139 1.37 -12.68 10.12
CA GLY A 139 1.04 -13.14 11.46
C GLY A 139 1.27 -14.63 11.66
N ALA A 140 0.93 -15.47 10.67
CA ALA A 140 1.17 -16.92 10.70
C ALA A 140 2.67 -17.26 10.69
N TYR A 141 3.45 -16.58 9.82
CA TYR A 141 4.91 -16.73 9.76
C TYR A 141 5.59 -16.33 11.07
N HIS A 142 5.14 -15.22 11.68
CA HIS A 142 5.66 -14.79 12.99
C HIS A 142 5.39 -15.83 14.09
N ARG A 143 4.19 -16.41 14.12
CA ARG A 143 3.86 -17.48 15.09
C ARG A 143 4.75 -18.72 14.88
N GLN A 144 4.98 -19.15 13.65
CA GLN A 144 5.87 -20.26 13.34
C GLN A 144 7.32 -19.98 13.74
N MET A 145 7.83 -18.79 13.43
CA MET A 145 9.19 -18.39 13.80
C MET A 145 9.36 -18.33 15.30
N THR A 146 8.42 -17.74 16.05
CA THR A 146 8.47 -17.66 17.52
C THR A 146 8.38 -19.05 18.17
N GLN A 147 7.60 -19.97 17.64
CA GLN A 147 7.50 -21.33 18.14
C GLN A 147 8.78 -22.13 17.90
N HIS A 148 9.44 -21.97 16.76
CA HIS A 148 10.72 -22.64 16.46
C HIS A 148 11.87 -22.12 17.35
N TYR A 149 11.87 -20.84 17.71
CA TYR A 149 12.92 -20.25 18.56
C TYR A 149 12.69 -20.43 20.06
N GLN A 150 11.46 -20.71 20.51
CA GLN A 150 11.18 -21.06 21.92
C GLN A 150 11.69 -22.46 22.32
N GLY A 151 11.94 -23.32 21.34
CA GLY A 151 12.50 -24.66 21.56
C GLY A 151 14.04 -24.74 21.62
N SER A 152 14.75 -23.67 21.30
CA SER A 152 16.22 -23.62 21.32
C SER A 152 16.69 -22.57 22.33
N ALA A 153 17.59 -22.94 23.23
CA ALA A 153 18.13 -22.10 24.32
C ALA A 153 18.76 -20.78 23.84
N GLY A 154 17.96 -19.80 23.47
CA GLY A 154 18.38 -18.52 22.92
C GLY A 154 17.43 -17.37 23.28
N GLY A 155 16.89 -17.35 24.49
CA GLY A 155 15.88 -16.38 24.94
C GLY A 155 16.31 -14.90 24.98
N ALA A 156 17.56 -14.56 24.69
CA ALA A 156 18.04 -13.18 24.65
C ALA A 156 17.99 -12.56 23.23
N MET A 157 18.08 -13.36 22.16
CA MET A 157 18.11 -12.90 20.78
C MET A 157 16.71 -12.72 20.16
N ALA A 158 15.71 -13.40 20.72
CA ALA A 158 14.30 -13.30 20.27
C ALA A 158 13.63 -11.94 20.59
N LYS A 159 14.21 -11.16 21.49
CA LYS A 159 13.63 -9.87 21.97
C LYS A 159 13.76 -8.71 20.96
N HIS A 160 14.43 -8.87 19.82
CA HIS A 160 14.69 -7.75 18.88
C HIS A 160 14.28 -8.00 17.42
N ILE A 161 13.53 -9.09 17.15
CA ILE A 161 13.04 -9.33 15.78
C ILE A 161 11.77 -8.51 15.57
N ILE A 162 11.91 -7.33 14.99
CA ILE A 162 10.76 -6.53 14.53
C ILE A 162 10.24 -7.12 13.23
N THR A 163 9.04 -7.69 13.29
CA THR A 163 8.40 -8.28 12.10
C THR A 163 7.80 -7.20 11.19
N PRO A 164 7.56 -7.49 9.90
CA PRO A 164 6.83 -6.58 9.02
C PRO A 164 5.47 -6.16 9.59
N LEU A 165 4.72 -7.07 10.19
CA LEU A 165 3.43 -6.74 10.84
C LEU A 165 3.59 -5.73 11.98
N MET A 166 4.57 -5.90 12.85
CA MET A 166 4.85 -4.93 13.93
C MET A 166 5.17 -3.55 13.39
N ARG A 167 5.78 -3.45 12.19
CA ARG A 167 6.03 -2.16 11.53
C ARG A 167 4.77 -1.56 10.95
N LEU A 168 3.87 -2.38 10.42
CA LEU A 168 2.58 -1.91 9.93
C LEU A 168 1.68 -1.40 11.05
N GLN A 169 1.82 -1.96 12.25
CA GLN A 169 1.10 -1.54 13.47
C GLN A 169 1.72 -0.33 14.15
N ASP A 170 2.96 0.03 13.80
CA ASP A 170 3.64 1.20 14.37
C ASP A 170 3.14 2.49 13.70
N ALA A 171 2.28 3.22 14.38
CA ALA A 171 1.68 4.47 13.89
C ALA A 171 2.70 5.60 13.66
N ASP A 172 3.90 5.53 14.26
CA ASP A 172 4.98 6.48 14.03
C ASP A 172 5.75 6.20 12.72
N MET A 173 5.68 4.96 12.25
CA MET A 173 6.39 4.49 11.05
C MET A 173 5.47 4.30 9.85
N THR A 174 4.21 3.90 10.08
CA THR A 174 3.28 3.52 9.03
C THR A 174 2.03 4.37 9.05
N HIS A 175 1.74 4.99 7.93
CA HIS A 175 0.53 5.77 7.70
C HIS A 175 -0.30 5.10 6.60
N VAL A 176 -1.46 4.57 6.97
CA VAL A 176 -2.41 4.01 6.00
C VAL A 176 -3.37 5.11 5.56
N VAL A 177 -3.44 5.32 4.26
CA VAL A 177 -4.35 6.27 3.61
C VAL A 177 -5.41 5.49 2.84
N ILE A 178 -6.67 5.62 3.21
CA ILE A 178 -7.79 5.00 2.52
C ILE A 178 -8.32 5.97 1.48
N VAL A 179 -8.33 5.54 0.21
CA VAL A 179 -8.86 6.32 -0.91
C VAL A 179 -10.25 5.80 -1.29
N THR A 180 -11.20 6.71 -1.45
CA THR A 180 -12.57 6.40 -1.86
C THR A 180 -13.12 7.45 -2.84
N LEU A 181 -14.22 7.12 -3.50
CA LEU A 181 -15.08 8.09 -4.16
C LEU A 181 -16.23 8.46 -3.23
N PRO A 182 -16.84 9.66 -3.35
CA PRO A 182 -17.95 10.08 -2.51
C PRO A 182 -19.29 9.43 -2.93
N GLU A 183 -19.29 8.11 -3.05
CA GLU A 183 -20.43 7.30 -3.48
C GLU A 183 -20.70 6.19 -2.46
N VAL A 184 -21.97 5.74 -2.38
CA VAL A 184 -22.42 4.78 -1.36
C VAL A 184 -21.57 3.49 -1.36
N THR A 185 -21.36 2.89 -2.53
CA THR A 185 -20.64 1.62 -2.63
C THR A 185 -19.16 1.74 -2.32
N PRO A 186 -18.38 2.67 -2.92
CA PRO A 186 -16.98 2.89 -2.56
C PRO A 186 -16.78 3.19 -1.08
N VAL A 187 -17.61 4.06 -0.50
CA VAL A 187 -17.51 4.41 0.93
C VAL A 187 -17.79 3.20 1.82
N SER A 188 -18.81 2.40 1.51
CA SER A 188 -19.11 1.20 2.30
C SER A 188 -18.01 0.14 2.20
N GLN A 189 -17.39 -0.01 1.03
CA GLN A 189 -16.25 -0.92 0.84
C GLN A 189 -14.99 -0.42 1.57
N ALA A 190 -14.75 0.89 1.56
CA ALA A 190 -13.66 1.50 2.29
C ALA A 190 -13.86 1.38 3.82
N ALA A 191 -15.11 1.50 4.30
CA ALA A 191 -15.43 1.26 5.72
C ALA A 191 -15.19 -0.21 6.13
N ALA A 192 -15.56 -1.17 5.29
CA ALA A 192 -15.26 -2.58 5.53
C ALA A 192 -13.74 -2.85 5.58
N LEU A 193 -12.97 -2.24 4.66
CA LEU A 193 -11.51 -2.30 4.69
C LEU A 193 -10.94 -1.73 5.98
N GLN A 194 -11.45 -0.61 6.45
CA GLN A 194 -11.02 -0.02 7.74
C GLN A 194 -11.25 -0.97 8.90
N GLU A 195 -12.40 -1.65 8.95
CA GLU A 195 -12.68 -2.65 10.00
C GLU A 195 -11.72 -3.84 9.93
N ASP A 196 -11.36 -4.29 8.71
CA ASP A 196 -10.37 -5.35 8.54
C ASP A 196 -8.96 -4.91 9.01
N LEU A 197 -8.56 -3.67 8.73
CA LEU A 197 -7.32 -3.08 9.23
C LEU A 197 -7.31 -2.98 10.76
N ARG A 198 -8.42 -2.53 11.35
CA ARG A 198 -8.58 -2.43 12.80
C ARG A 198 -8.48 -3.79 13.50
N ARG A 199 -9.02 -4.86 12.89
CA ARG A 199 -8.83 -6.24 13.39
C ARG A 199 -7.36 -6.67 13.39
N ALA A 200 -6.55 -6.13 12.46
CA ALA A 200 -5.11 -6.33 12.42
C ALA A 200 -4.34 -5.33 13.32
N HIS A 201 -5.03 -4.53 14.16
CA HIS A 201 -4.46 -3.47 14.99
C HIS A 201 -3.76 -2.36 14.19
N ILE A 202 -4.29 -2.05 13.00
CA ILE A 202 -3.82 -0.96 12.16
C ILE A 202 -4.93 0.07 12.04
N GLU A 203 -4.73 1.26 12.62
CA GLU A 203 -5.67 2.37 12.48
C GLU A 203 -5.30 3.21 11.26
N PRO A 204 -6.21 3.44 10.29
CA PRO A 204 -5.95 4.32 9.16
C PRO A 204 -5.65 5.75 9.62
N TRP A 205 -4.58 6.32 9.06
CA TRP A 205 -4.15 7.67 9.40
C TRP A 205 -5.06 8.75 8.81
N ALA A 206 -5.56 8.52 7.57
CA ALA A 206 -6.45 9.46 6.89
C ALA A 206 -7.31 8.76 5.83
N TRP A 207 -8.38 9.44 5.44
CA TRP A 207 -9.16 9.15 4.26
C TRP A 207 -8.98 10.24 3.21
N VAL A 208 -8.90 9.84 1.93
CA VAL A 208 -8.91 10.73 0.78
C VAL A 208 -10.17 10.47 -0.03
N ILE A 209 -11.06 11.45 -0.08
CA ILE A 209 -12.23 11.46 -0.94
C ILE A 209 -11.80 12.05 -2.27
N ASN A 210 -11.69 11.18 -3.27
CA ASN A 210 -11.21 11.57 -4.60
C ASN A 210 -12.38 11.85 -5.55
N LYS A 211 -12.14 12.72 -6.56
CA LYS A 211 -13.12 13.10 -7.59
C LYS A 211 -14.42 13.67 -7.03
N SER A 212 -14.31 14.51 -6.02
CA SER A 212 -15.46 15.24 -5.46
C SER A 212 -15.98 16.28 -6.44
N VAL A 213 -17.25 16.18 -6.80
CA VAL A 213 -17.95 17.19 -7.59
C VAL A 213 -18.24 18.42 -6.73
N ALA A 214 -18.55 18.24 -5.44
CA ALA A 214 -18.79 19.35 -4.51
C ALA A 214 -17.56 20.26 -4.40
N ALA A 215 -16.36 19.70 -4.42
CA ALA A 215 -15.10 20.45 -4.36
C ALA A 215 -14.80 21.24 -5.65
N THR A 216 -15.53 21.01 -6.75
CA THR A 216 -15.34 21.78 -8.00
C THR A 216 -16.04 23.13 -8.01
N GLY A 217 -17.01 23.34 -7.12
CA GLY A 217 -17.86 24.53 -7.12
C GLY A 217 -18.76 24.66 -8.37
N THR A 218 -19.12 23.55 -9.00
CA THR A 218 -19.86 23.54 -10.27
C THR A 218 -21.24 24.20 -10.16
N SER A 219 -21.63 24.89 -11.21
CA SER A 219 -22.98 25.43 -11.40
C SER A 219 -23.83 24.62 -12.38
N ASP A 220 -23.30 23.54 -12.94
CA ASP A 220 -24.03 22.66 -13.85
C ASP A 220 -25.20 21.96 -13.12
N PRO A 221 -26.47 22.08 -13.62
CA PRO A 221 -27.65 21.56 -12.92
C PRO A 221 -27.63 20.03 -12.74
N LEU A 222 -27.07 19.28 -13.70
CA LEU A 222 -26.97 17.83 -13.65
C LEU A 222 -25.97 17.40 -12.56
N LEU A 223 -24.84 18.06 -12.49
CA LEU A 223 -23.83 17.80 -11.46
C LEU A 223 -24.34 18.24 -10.08
N GLN A 224 -25.05 19.38 -10.00
CA GLN A 224 -25.66 19.84 -8.74
C GLN A 224 -26.68 18.83 -8.18
N ALA A 225 -27.43 18.13 -9.03
CA ALA A 225 -28.35 17.10 -8.57
C ALA A 225 -27.64 15.92 -7.85
N ARG A 226 -26.34 15.70 -8.10
CA ARG A 226 -25.53 14.67 -7.42
C ARG A 226 -24.97 15.15 -6.08
N LEU A 227 -24.86 16.45 -5.83
CA LEU A 227 -24.19 17.01 -4.65
C LEU A 227 -24.81 16.54 -3.33
N ALA A 228 -26.12 16.44 -3.24
CA ALA A 228 -26.81 15.99 -2.02
C ALA A 228 -26.41 14.55 -1.62
N GLY A 229 -26.23 13.67 -2.60
CA GLY A 229 -25.76 12.30 -2.38
C GLY A 229 -24.28 12.26 -1.95
N GLU A 230 -23.45 13.07 -2.60
CA GLU A 230 -22.03 13.20 -2.28
C GLU A 230 -21.82 13.77 -0.87
N GLN A 231 -22.48 14.88 -0.54
CA GLN A 231 -22.43 15.50 0.77
C GLN A 231 -22.72 14.51 1.90
N LYS A 232 -23.76 13.67 1.72
CA LYS A 232 -24.12 12.63 2.69
C LYS A 232 -23.01 11.62 2.95
N GLN A 233 -22.25 11.27 1.90
CA GLN A 233 -21.11 10.35 2.06
C GLN A 233 -19.90 11.06 2.68
N CYS A 234 -19.63 12.30 2.32
CA CYS A 234 -18.58 13.11 2.94
C CYS A 234 -18.83 13.30 4.44
N GLU A 235 -20.07 13.64 4.82
CA GLU A 235 -20.47 13.74 6.23
C GLU A 235 -20.33 12.40 6.98
N ARG A 236 -20.75 11.30 6.38
CA ARG A 236 -20.59 9.95 6.95
C ARG A 236 -19.11 9.63 7.24
N ILE A 237 -18.20 10.01 6.34
CA ILE A 237 -16.78 9.80 6.52
C ILE A 237 -16.25 10.69 7.64
N ALA A 238 -16.52 11.99 7.57
CA ALA A 238 -15.97 12.98 8.51
C ALA A 238 -16.47 12.80 9.95
N GLN A 239 -17.74 12.38 10.13
CA GLN A 239 -18.35 12.27 11.46
C GLN A 239 -18.21 10.89 12.09
N GLY A 240 -17.95 9.82 11.31
CA GLY A 240 -18.04 8.47 11.84
C GLY A 240 -16.90 7.52 11.47
N LEU A 241 -16.14 7.79 10.43
CA LEU A 241 -15.16 6.84 9.91
C LEU A 241 -13.71 7.35 10.03
N ALA A 242 -13.45 8.59 9.67
CA ALA A 242 -12.10 9.11 9.55
C ALA A 242 -11.74 10.11 10.66
N GLN A 243 -10.51 10.02 11.17
CA GLN A 243 -9.94 11.07 12.04
C GLN A 243 -9.44 12.28 11.24
N ARG A 244 -9.00 12.04 10.00
CA ARG A 244 -8.54 13.06 9.06
C ARG A 244 -9.13 12.75 7.69
N THR A 245 -9.73 13.76 7.08
CA THR A 245 -10.35 13.64 5.76
C THR A 245 -9.76 14.71 4.83
N PHE A 246 -9.33 14.29 3.66
CA PHE A 246 -8.87 15.16 2.58
C PHE A 246 -9.80 14.97 1.38
N VAL A 247 -10.20 16.07 0.76
CA VAL A 247 -11.10 16.05 -0.39
C VAL A 247 -10.37 16.60 -1.60
N LEU A 248 -10.36 15.82 -2.69
CA LEU A 248 -9.79 16.21 -3.98
C LEU A 248 -10.90 16.42 -5.00
N PRO A 249 -10.88 17.54 -5.75
CA PRO A 249 -11.89 17.82 -6.75
C PRO A 249 -11.84 16.83 -7.91
N TRP A 250 -12.96 16.68 -8.61
CA TRP A 250 -12.97 16.03 -9.90
C TRP A 250 -12.31 16.94 -10.93
N LEU A 251 -11.16 16.52 -11.41
CA LEU A 251 -10.39 17.27 -12.41
C LEU A 251 -10.94 17.01 -13.81
N THR A 252 -10.85 18.01 -14.68
CA THR A 252 -11.24 17.89 -16.09
C THR A 252 -10.33 16.95 -16.86
N GLU A 253 -9.05 16.91 -16.49
CA GLU A 253 -8.05 16.02 -17.07
C GLU A 253 -7.37 15.18 -15.99
N PRO A 254 -7.02 13.92 -16.27
CA PRO A 254 -6.23 13.12 -15.35
C PRO A 254 -4.88 13.80 -15.07
N PRO A 255 -4.45 13.91 -13.80
CA PRO A 255 -3.16 14.52 -13.49
C PRO A 255 -2.02 13.58 -13.93
N VAL A 256 -1.23 14.02 -14.89
CA VAL A 256 -0.06 13.35 -15.42
C VAL A 256 1.16 14.27 -15.33
N GLY A 257 2.30 13.67 -14.99
CA GLY A 257 3.55 14.41 -14.81
C GLY A 257 3.75 14.98 -13.41
N VAL A 258 5.00 15.30 -13.13
CA VAL A 258 5.46 15.70 -11.77
C VAL A 258 4.75 16.96 -11.27
N GLU A 259 4.50 17.94 -12.14
CA GLU A 259 3.86 19.21 -11.78
C GLU A 259 2.39 19.00 -11.37
N ALA A 260 1.61 18.33 -12.22
CA ALA A 260 0.20 18.06 -11.97
C ALA A 260 -0.02 17.19 -10.72
N LEU A 261 0.81 16.15 -10.55
CA LEU A 261 0.75 15.28 -9.39
C LEU A 261 1.17 16.01 -8.10
N GLY A 262 2.22 16.83 -8.17
CA GLY A 262 2.68 17.65 -7.04
C GLY A 262 1.61 18.66 -6.59
N GLY A 263 0.88 19.24 -7.53
CA GLY A 263 -0.23 20.16 -7.26
C GLY A 263 -1.36 19.55 -6.43
N LEU A 264 -1.59 18.23 -6.50
CA LEU A 264 -2.61 17.55 -5.70
C LEU A 264 -2.32 17.53 -4.19
N VAL A 265 -1.07 17.68 -3.79
CA VAL A 265 -0.63 17.55 -2.38
C VAL A 265 -0.12 18.87 -1.79
N THR A 266 -0.36 19.98 -2.48
CA THR A 266 -0.14 21.33 -1.95
C THR A 266 -1.35 21.77 -1.11
N ALA A 267 -1.15 22.79 -0.25
CA ALA A 267 -2.21 23.30 0.62
C ALA A 267 -3.44 23.80 -0.15
N ASP A 268 -3.23 24.26 -1.38
CA ASP A 268 -4.31 24.74 -2.26
C ASP A 268 -5.09 23.59 -2.94
N GLY A 269 -4.51 22.39 -3.01
CA GLY A 269 -5.15 21.20 -3.58
C GLY A 269 -5.89 20.33 -2.58
N LEU A 270 -5.68 20.53 -1.28
CA LEU A 270 -6.26 19.73 -0.20
C LEU A 270 -7.23 20.58 0.62
N LEU A 271 -8.52 20.39 0.43
CA LEU A 271 -9.52 20.91 1.37
C LEU A 271 -9.56 19.97 2.59
N SER A 272 -8.98 20.41 3.72
CA SER A 272 -9.13 19.73 5.02
C SER A 272 -10.45 20.14 5.65
N HIS A 273 -11.29 19.17 5.97
CA HIS A 273 -12.50 19.33 6.76
C HIS A 273 -12.34 18.66 8.12
#